data_c3185a8cfcf6a29b7357f0b06d98b71a
#
_entry.id   c3185a8cfcf6a29b7357f0b06d98b71a
#
_cell.length_a   1.000
_cell.length_b   1.000
_cell.length_c   1.000
_cell.angle_alpha   90.00
_cell.angle_beta   90.00
_cell.angle_gamma   90.00
#
_symmetry.space_group_name_H-M   'P 1'
#
loop_
_entity.id
_entity.type
_entity.pdbx_description
1 polymer ?
#
loop_
_entity_poly.entity_id
_entity_poly.type
_entity_poly.pdbx_seq_one_letter_code
_entity_poly.pdbx_strand_id
1 'polypeptide(L)'
;MKRKAISLLLLLMMSSSLLSCGDKDTKDDKASSNIDPFAIETSNENTKVDNTNSSVETSDDPNIKTQSVRLYTYNCIDDKMTYHDENLEVKDGALVTAIVNALKTEKDSDSLTLSSKVTVNSAKLENDTLNVDFGDNFINTMNLGSTGELMLLKSLVNSLGYNFGVSKVYITINGESYSSGHILKGEKEAFSVDYDNCVEY
;
A
#
# COMPACT_ATOMS: atom_id res chain seq x y z
N MET A 1 38.49 -24.64 38.44
CA MET A 1 39.88 -24.12 38.30
C MET A 1 39.95 -23.28 37.03
N LYS A 2 40.51 -22.02 37.19
CA LYS A 2 40.96 -21.09 36.11
C LYS A 2 39.85 -20.47 35.24
N ARG A 3 39.23 -19.30 35.50
CA ARG A 3 39.67 -17.88 35.51
C ARG A 3 40.63 -17.46 34.38
N LYS A 4 40.13 -16.56 33.51
CA LYS A 4 40.78 -15.39 32.83
C LYS A 4 39.73 -14.76 31.95
N ALA A 5 39.10 -13.62 32.13
CA ALA A 5 39.46 -12.22 32.38
C ALA A 5 40.34 -11.60 31.29
N ILE A 6 39.98 -10.34 30.93
CA ILE A 6 40.75 -9.33 30.17
C ILE A 6 40.32 -9.26 28.67
N SER A 7 39.93 -8.15 28.12
CA SER A 7 40.30 -6.75 28.30
C SER A 7 39.37 -5.80 27.56
N LEU A 8 39.06 -4.75 28.25
CA LEU A 8 38.59 -3.43 27.87
C LEU A 8 39.56 -2.76 26.86
N LEU A 9 39.05 -2.26 25.74
CA LEU A 9 39.74 -1.17 25.03
C LEU A 9 38.76 -0.12 24.52
N LEU A 10 38.74 0.95 25.29
CA LEU A 10 38.18 2.25 25.02
C LEU A 10 39.11 2.96 24.02
N LEU A 11 38.62 3.47 22.88
CA LEU A 11 39.32 4.54 22.18
C LEU A 11 38.36 5.60 21.69
N LEU A 12 38.45 6.70 22.33
CA LEU A 12 37.88 8.03 22.14
C LEU A 12 38.77 8.81 21.16
N MET A 13 38.24 9.41 20.10
CA MET A 13 38.79 10.59 19.39
C MET A 13 37.65 11.22 18.61
N MET A 14 37.04 12.29 19.03
CA MET A 14 37.37 13.73 19.03
C MET A 14 37.53 14.33 17.63
N SER A 15 36.57 15.22 17.38
CA SER A 15 36.65 16.59 16.81
C SER A 15 37.05 16.77 15.34
N SER A 16 36.24 17.47 14.56
CA SER A 16 36.38 18.93 14.39
C SER A 16 35.27 19.54 13.56
N SER A 17 34.72 20.58 14.11
CA SER A 17 33.91 21.64 13.53
C SER A 17 34.66 22.42 12.44
N LEU A 18 33.96 22.80 11.34
CA LEU A 18 34.23 24.06 10.66
C LEU A 18 32.91 24.70 10.25
N LEU A 19 32.61 25.81 10.87
CA LEU A 19 31.69 26.85 10.42
C LEU A 19 32.21 27.47 9.14
N SER A 20 31.33 27.71 8.19
CA SER A 20 31.50 28.77 7.23
C SER A 20 30.17 29.47 6.99
N CYS A 21 30.02 30.64 7.55
CA CYS A 21 29.08 31.68 7.19
C CYS A 21 29.45 32.26 5.84
N GLY A 22 28.45 32.61 5.04
CA GLY A 22 28.57 33.41 3.83
C GLY A 22 27.22 33.92 3.43
N ASP A 23 26.86 35.09 3.99
CA ASP A 23 25.75 35.96 3.55
C ASP A 23 25.96 36.40 2.11
N LYS A 24 24.89 36.41 1.32
CA LYS A 24 24.47 37.57 0.52
C LYS A 24 23.07 37.43 -0.06
N ASP A 25 22.26 38.42 0.30
CA ASP A 25 20.98 38.81 -0.23
C ASP A 25 20.94 38.84 -1.78
N THR A 26 19.85 38.33 -2.32
CA THR A 26 19.06 39.09 -3.31
C THR A 26 17.63 38.54 -3.40
N LYS A 27 16.69 39.43 -3.27
CA LYS A 27 15.24 39.31 -3.52
C LYS A 27 14.99 38.90 -4.97
N ASP A 28 13.99 38.05 -5.24
CA ASP A 28 12.67 38.41 -5.74
C ASP A 28 11.91 37.17 -6.27
N ASP A 29 10.64 37.19 -5.87
CA ASP A 29 9.42 36.73 -6.58
C ASP A 29 9.12 35.23 -6.82
N LYS A 30 8.11 34.84 -6.01
CA LYS A 30 6.87 34.11 -6.38
C LYS A 30 6.94 32.95 -7.37
N ALA A 31 6.66 31.77 -6.83
CA ALA A 31 5.44 31.03 -7.14
C ALA A 31 5.36 29.77 -6.28
N SER A 32 4.54 29.83 -5.26
CA SER A 32 3.97 28.65 -4.59
C SER A 32 3.03 27.98 -5.59
N SER A 33 3.34 26.77 -6.01
CA SER A 33 2.36 25.90 -6.63
C SER A 33 2.14 24.69 -5.73
N ASN A 34 1.22 24.86 -4.80
CA ASN A 34 0.53 23.74 -4.18
C ASN A 34 -0.25 23.02 -5.29
N ILE A 35 0.23 21.89 -5.73
CA ILE A 35 -0.55 20.99 -6.56
C ILE A 35 -1.31 20.08 -5.60
N ASP A 36 -2.57 20.40 -5.44
CA ASP A 36 -3.56 19.57 -4.79
C ASP A 36 -3.93 18.45 -5.78
N PRO A 37 -3.74 17.16 -5.49
CA PRO A 37 -3.98 16.09 -6.46
C PRO A 37 -5.48 15.78 -6.67
N PHE A 38 -6.38 16.64 -6.24
CA PHE A 38 -7.83 16.36 -6.24
C PHE A 38 -8.69 17.36 -7.04
N ALA A 39 -8.12 18.20 -7.93
CA ALA A 39 -8.91 19.09 -8.76
C ALA A 39 -8.70 18.77 -10.26
N ILE A 40 -9.63 18.05 -10.86
CA ILE A 40 -9.77 17.94 -12.31
C ILE A 40 -10.85 18.93 -12.73
N GLU A 41 -10.45 20.06 -13.34
CA GLU A 41 -11.37 20.95 -14.02
C GLU A 41 -11.71 20.43 -15.42
N THR A 42 -13.00 20.45 -15.70
CA THR A 42 -13.63 20.13 -16.98
C THR A 42 -13.38 21.26 -17.98
N SER A 43 -12.77 20.98 -19.12
CA SER A 43 -12.91 21.82 -20.31
C SER A 43 -13.48 21.01 -21.48
N ASN A 44 -14.67 21.45 -21.91
CA ASN A 44 -15.36 20.99 -23.10
C ASN A 44 -14.58 21.34 -24.37
N GLU A 45 -14.35 20.39 -25.24
CA GLU A 45 -14.39 20.66 -26.68
C GLU A 45 -14.97 19.48 -27.46
N ASN A 46 -15.92 19.86 -28.30
CA ASN A 46 -16.83 19.04 -29.08
C ASN A 46 -16.13 18.50 -30.33
N THR A 47 -15.99 17.19 -30.50
CA THR A 47 -15.85 16.63 -31.85
C THR A 47 -16.59 15.31 -31.93
N LYS A 48 -17.59 15.33 -32.78
CA LYS A 48 -18.52 14.27 -33.13
C LYS A 48 -17.84 13.29 -34.10
N VAL A 49 -17.67 12.03 -33.73
CA VAL A 49 -17.54 10.91 -34.70
C VAL A 49 -18.26 9.69 -34.15
N ASP A 50 -18.91 9.05 -35.04
CA ASP A 50 -19.93 8.02 -35.09
C ASP A 50 -19.65 6.70 -34.34
N ASN A 51 -20.67 6.26 -33.74
CA ASN A 51 -21.27 4.94 -33.46
C ASN A 51 -20.46 3.66 -33.68
N THR A 52 -20.08 2.97 -32.55
CA THR A 52 -20.24 1.51 -32.49
C THR A 52 -20.54 1.12 -31.03
N ASN A 53 -21.69 0.47 -30.90
CA ASN A 53 -22.37 0.06 -29.70
C ASN A 53 -21.52 -0.95 -28.89
N SER A 54 -21.04 -0.58 -27.70
CA SER A 54 -20.72 -1.50 -26.63
C SER A 54 -21.27 -0.88 -25.34
N SER A 55 -22.37 -1.44 -24.88
CA SER A 55 -23.07 -1.03 -23.69
C SER A 55 -22.19 -1.34 -22.44
N VAL A 56 -21.44 -0.34 -21.98
CA VAL A 56 -20.95 -0.31 -20.61
C VAL A 56 -22.12 0.24 -19.78
N GLU A 57 -22.75 -0.60 -19.01
CA GLU A 57 -23.70 -0.17 -17.99
C GLU A 57 -22.96 0.69 -16.97
N THR A 58 -23.04 2.01 -17.14
CA THR A 58 -22.59 2.97 -16.13
C THR A 58 -23.66 2.97 -15.05
N SER A 59 -23.33 2.59 -13.83
CA SER A 59 -24.24 2.71 -12.70
C SER A 59 -24.53 4.21 -12.46
N ASP A 60 -25.78 4.61 -12.52
CA ASP A 60 -26.23 5.99 -12.32
C ASP A 60 -26.21 6.43 -10.83
N ASP A 61 -25.49 5.70 -9.96
CA ASP A 61 -25.33 6.10 -8.54
C ASP A 61 -24.24 7.18 -8.43
N PRO A 62 -24.57 8.43 -8.04
CA PRO A 62 -23.61 9.54 -7.94
C PRO A 62 -22.49 9.31 -6.93
N ASN A 63 -22.63 8.29 -6.06
CA ASN A 63 -21.65 7.93 -5.05
C ASN A 63 -20.63 6.89 -5.55
N ILE A 64 -20.80 6.36 -6.76
CA ILE A 64 -19.85 5.41 -7.37
C ILE A 64 -18.95 6.15 -8.34
N LYS A 65 -17.64 5.98 -8.17
CA LYS A 65 -16.62 6.51 -9.09
C LYS A 65 -15.73 5.38 -9.58
N THR A 66 -15.46 5.34 -10.87
CA THR A 66 -14.45 4.45 -11.42
C THR A 66 -13.06 5.02 -11.18
N GLN A 67 -12.16 4.22 -10.62
CA GLN A 67 -10.78 4.60 -10.36
C GLN A 67 -9.84 3.53 -10.87
N SER A 68 -8.80 3.92 -11.61
CA SER A 68 -7.71 3.04 -12.00
C SER A 68 -6.83 2.74 -10.79
N VAL A 69 -6.58 1.47 -10.53
CA VAL A 69 -5.77 0.98 -9.41
C VAL A 69 -4.77 -0.04 -9.91
N ARG A 70 -3.64 -0.15 -9.21
CA ARG A 70 -2.66 -1.23 -9.39
C ARG A 70 -2.84 -2.28 -8.32
N LEU A 71 -3.03 -3.52 -8.75
CA LEU A 71 -3.16 -4.68 -7.88
C LEU A 71 -1.91 -5.55 -7.99
N TYR A 72 -1.38 -5.96 -6.85
CA TYR A 72 -0.28 -6.92 -6.75
C TYR A 72 -0.83 -8.27 -6.31
N THR A 73 -0.41 -9.34 -6.98
CA THR A 73 -0.80 -10.71 -6.67
C THR A 73 0.41 -11.63 -6.73
N TYR A 74 0.44 -12.66 -5.88
CA TYR A 74 1.51 -13.65 -5.90
C TYR A 74 1.05 -14.90 -6.66
N ASN A 75 1.77 -15.25 -7.72
CA ASN A 75 1.59 -16.50 -8.45
C ASN A 75 2.40 -17.62 -7.78
N CYS A 76 1.71 -18.66 -7.30
CA CYS A 76 2.33 -19.76 -6.53
C CYS A 76 3.15 -20.72 -7.39
N ILE A 77 2.85 -20.83 -8.69
CA ILE A 77 3.54 -21.75 -9.60
C ILE A 77 4.85 -21.13 -10.08
N ASP A 78 4.78 -19.87 -10.48
CA ASP A 78 5.95 -19.14 -10.99
C ASP A 78 6.85 -18.59 -9.89
N ASP A 79 6.38 -18.63 -8.62
CA ASP A 79 7.06 -18.04 -7.45
C ASP A 79 7.38 -16.55 -7.67
N LYS A 80 6.38 -15.79 -8.15
CA LYS A 80 6.54 -14.38 -8.52
C LYS A 80 5.44 -13.50 -7.98
N MET A 81 5.82 -12.30 -7.58
CA MET A 81 4.89 -11.20 -7.36
C MET A 81 4.63 -10.51 -8.68
N THR A 82 3.38 -10.49 -9.13
CA THR A 82 2.95 -9.83 -10.35
C THR A 82 2.10 -8.60 -10.02
N TYR A 83 1.95 -7.67 -10.98
CA TYR A 83 1.01 -6.57 -10.87
C TYR A 83 0.29 -6.33 -12.20
N HIS A 84 -0.89 -5.77 -12.11
CA HIS A 84 -1.66 -5.26 -13.24
C HIS A 84 -2.49 -4.05 -12.82
N ASP A 85 -2.85 -3.23 -13.79
CA ASP A 85 -3.73 -2.10 -13.58
C ASP A 85 -5.17 -2.50 -13.94
N GLU A 86 -6.13 -2.09 -13.10
CA GLU A 86 -7.54 -2.41 -13.25
C GLU A 86 -8.40 -1.21 -12.86
N ASN A 87 -9.57 -1.07 -13.49
CA ASN A 87 -10.55 -0.05 -13.12
C ASN A 87 -11.55 -0.62 -12.14
N LEU A 88 -11.58 -0.06 -10.93
CA LEU A 88 -12.52 -0.45 -9.88
C LEU A 88 -13.60 0.59 -9.67
N GLU A 89 -14.81 0.11 -9.38
CA GLU A 89 -15.88 0.95 -8.85
C GLU A 89 -15.64 1.21 -7.36
N VAL A 90 -15.48 2.48 -7.02
CA VAL A 90 -15.25 2.93 -5.62
C VAL A 90 -16.51 3.65 -5.15
N LYS A 91 -17.22 3.02 -4.25
CA LYS A 91 -18.43 3.58 -3.62
C LYS A 91 -18.05 4.42 -2.41
N ASP A 92 -18.66 5.61 -2.29
CA ASP A 92 -18.48 6.52 -1.14
C ASP A 92 -17.01 6.84 -0.79
N GLY A 93 -16.11 6.77 -1.79
CA GLY A 93 -14.68 6.98 -1.59
C GLY A 93 -13.96 5.84 -0.84
N ALA A 94 -14.57 4.68 -0.65
CA ALA A 94 -14.01 3.55 0.08
C ALA A 94 -12.97 2.75 -0.75
N LEU A 95 -11.90 3.41 -1.19
CA LEU A 95 -10.87 2.83 -2.06
C LEU A 95 -10.19 1.60 -1.43
N VAL A 96 -9.89 1.63 -0.12
CA VAL A 96 -9.30 0.46 0.58
C VAL A 96 -10.21 -0.75 0.44
N THR A 97 -11.52 -0.58 0.66
CA THR A 97 -12.50 -1.66 0.53
C THR A 97 -12.59 -2.18 -0.90
N ALA A 98 -12.54 -1.30 -1.90
CA ALA A 98 -12.55 -1.69 -3.31
C ALA A 98 -11.32 -2.53 -3.67
N ILE A 99 -10.10 -2.10 -3.27
CA ILE A 99 -8.85 -2.84 -3.48
C ILE A 99 -8.90 -4.21 -2.76
N VAL A 100 -9.32 -4.25 -1.49
CA VAL A 100 -9.44 -5.50 -0.73
C VAL A 100 -10.43 -6.45 -1.40
N ASN A 101 -11.55 -5.95 -1.93
CA ASN A 101 -12.51 -6.78 -2.65
C ASN A 101 -11.97 -7.31 -3.98
N ALA A 102 -11.19 -6.51 -4.72
CA ALA A 102 -10.53 -6.97 -5.93
C ALA A 102 -9.52 -8.10 -5.64
N LEU A 103 -8.75 -8.00 -4.54
CA LEU A 103 -7.80 -9.04 -4.11
C LEU A 103 -8.46 -10.35 -3.61
N LYS A 104 -9.79 -10.40 -3.48
CA LYS A 104 -10.55 -11.63 -3.19
C LYS A 104 -10.88 -12.41 -4.46
N THR A 105 -10.72 -11.79 -5.62
CA THR A 105 -11.04 -12.39 -6.92
C THR A 105 -9.77 -13.00 -7.50
N GLU A 106 -9.85 -14.25 -7.91
CA GLU A 106 -8.75 -14.92 -8.60
C GLU A 106 -8.53 -14.29 -9.98
N LYS A 107 -7.30 -13.86 -10.25
CA LYS A 107 -6.88 -13.41 -11.56
C LYS A 107 -6.62 -14.62 -12.48
N ASP A 108 -6.01 -15.64 -11.88
CA ASP A 108 -5.79 -16.96 -12.44
C ASP A 108 -5.85 -18.00 -11.31
N SER A 109 -5.92 -19.30 -11.65
CA SER A 109 -6.00 -20.39 -10.67
C SER A 109 -4.77 -20.54 -9.76
N ASP A 110 -3.68 -19.87 -10.11
CA ASP A 110 -2.37 -20.03 -9.46
C ASP A 110 -2.05 -18.86 -8.55
N SER A 111 -2.93 -17.83 -8.50
CA SER A 111 -2.76 -16.62 -7.69
C SER A 111 -3.29 -16.81 -6.27
N LEU A 112 -2.52 -16.32 -5.28
CA LEU A 112 -3.02 -16.20 -3.91
C LEU A 112 -4.03 -15.06 -3.81
N THR A 113 -5.18 -15.37 -3.21
CA THR A 113 -6.26 -14.41 -2.99
C THR A 113 -6.64 -14.28 -1.52
N LEU A 114 -7.19 -13.13 -1.16
CA LEU A 114 -7.84 -12.96 0.13
C LEU A 114 -9.15 -13.76 0.18
N SER A 115 -9.48 -14.29 1.35
CA SER A 115 -10.77 -14.93 1.55
C SER A 115 -11.93 -13.94 1.32
N SER A 116 -13.00 -14.41 0.68
CA SER A 116 -14.23 -13.63 0.49
C SER A 116 -14.84 -13.11 1.80
N LYS A 117 -14.50 -13.73 2.95
CA LYS A 117 -14.98 -13.36 4.28
C LYS A 117 -14.20 -12.22 4.94
N VAL A 118 -13.09 -11.79 4.35
CA VAL A 118 -12.30 -10.65 4.88
C VAL A 118 -13.14 -9.38 4.83
N THR A 119 -13.14 -8.60 5.91
CA THR A 119 -13.83 -7.31 6.00
C THR A 119 -12.86 -6.22 6.44
N VAL A 120 -13.03 -5.03 5.89
CA VAL A 120 -12.36 -3.81 6.35
C VAL A 120 -13.28 -3.13 7.35
N ASN A 121 -12.82 -2.95 8.58
CA ASN A 121 -13.53 -2.24 9.63
C ASN A 121 -13.32 -0.72 9.51
N SER A 122 -12.07 -0.31 9.28
CA SER A 122 -11.71 1.09 9.08
C SER A 122 -10.39 1.24 8.32
N ALA A 123 -10.19 2.41 7.71
CA ALA A 123 -8.93 2.78 7.11
C ALA A 123 -8.66 4.27 7.34
N LYS A 124 -7.40 4.63 7.64
CA LYS A 124 -6.98 6.02 7.86
C LYS A 124 -5.57 6.24 7.37
N LEU A 125 -5.39 7.26 6.53
CA LEU A 125 -4.08 7.72 6.11
C LEU A 125 -3.53 8.72 7.14
N GLU A 126 -2.33 8.44 7.66
CA GLU A 126 -1.62 9.31 8.60
C GLU A 126 -0.15 9.42 8.18
N ASN A 127 0.25 10.61 7.77
CA ASN A 127 1.59 10.84 7.23
C ASN A 127 1.89 9.85 6.08
N ASP A 128 3.01 9.10 6.16
CA ASP A 128 3.44 8.07 5.20
C ASP A 128 2.99 6.66 5.61
N THR A 129 1.88 6.52 6.32
CA THR A 129 1.36 5.23 6.79
C THR A 129 -0.14 5.15 6.57
N LEU A 130 -0.58 4.12 5.89
CA LEU A 130 -1.98 3.75 5.80
C LEU A 130 -2.31 2.77 6.94
N ASN A 131 -3.15 3.18 7.87
CA ASN A 131 -3.64 2.33 8.95
C ASN A 131 -4.91 1.64 8.48
N VAL A 132 -4.97 0.31 8.54
CA VAL A 132 -6.14 -0.48 8.12
C VAL A 132 -6.47 -1.49 9.19
N ASP A 133 -7.71 -1.44 9.68
CA ASP A 133 -8.26 -2.42 10.62
C ASP A 133 -9.16 -3.40 9.89
N PHE A 134 -8.90 -4.68 10.12
CA PHE A 134 -9.68 -5.79 9.55
C PHE A 134 -10.46 -6.54 10.63
N GLY A 135 -11.51 -7.24 10.20
CA GLY A 135 -12.23 -8.17 11.07
C GLY A 135 -11.48 -9.49 11.27
N ASP A 136 -11.90 -10.29 12.27
CA ASP A 136 -11.30 -11.59 12.65
C ASP A 136 -11.09 -12.57 11.49
N ASN A 137 -11.95 -12.51 10.48
CA ASN A 137 -11.88 -13.41 9.34
C ASN A 137 -10.58 -13.23 8.52
N PHE A 138 -9.87 -12.13 8.71
CA PHE A 138 -8.58 -11.94 8.06
C PHE A 138 -7.59 -13.04 8.47
N ILE A 139 -7.50 -13.33 9.76
CA ILE A 139 -6.65 -14.40 10.30
C ILE A 139 -7.34 -15.76 10.23
N ASN A 140 -8.62 -15.85 10.65
CA ASN A 140 -9.33 -17.12 10.81
C ASN A 140 -9.54 -17.88 9.50
N THR A 141 -9.50 -17.17 8.35
CA THR A 141 -9.63 -17.80 7.02
C THR A 141 -8.32 -17.93 6.26
N MET A 142 -7.23 -17.41 6.81
CA MET A 142 -5.89 -17.53 6.25
C MET A 142 -5.31 -18.92 6.59
N ASN A 143 -5.68 -19.90 5.79
CA ASN A 143 -5.19 -21.29 5.96
C ASN A 143 -3.94 -21.52 5.12
N LEU A 144 -2.90 -20.70 5.36
CA LEU A 144 -1.64 -20.69 4.62
C LEU A 144 -0.48 -21.02 5.57
N GLY A 145 0.58 -21.61 5.05
CA GLY A 145 1.86 -21.66 5.74
C GLY A 145 2.53 -20.27 5.77
N SER A 146 3.61 -20.13 6.54
CA SER A 146 4.31 -18.86 6.75
C SER A 146 4.71 -18.13 5.45
N THR A 147 5.17 -18.86 4.44
CA THR A 147 5.54 -18.27 3.14
C THR A 147 4.31 -17.75 2.40
N GLY A 148 3.25 -18.54 2.31
CA GLY A 148 2.01 -18.12 1.64
C GLY A 148 1.39 -16.90 2.32
N GLU A 149 1.36 -16.88 3.65
CA GLU A 149 0.89 -15.74 4.43
C GLU A 149 1.72 -14.48 4.14
N LEU A 150 3.06 -14.60 4.15
CA LEU A 150 3.95 -13.47 3.86
C LEU A 150 3.70 -12.92 2.45
N MET A 151 3.54 -13.79 1.44
CA MET A 151 3.30 -13.36 0.06
C MET A 151 1.91 -12.73 -0.12
N LEU A 152 0.89 -13.27 0.55
CA LEU A 152 -0.45 -12.66 0.54
C LEU A 152 -0.47 -11.29 1.21
N LEU A 153 0.24 -11.15 2.34
CA LEU A 153 0.42 -9.84 2.98
C LEU A 153 1.21 -8.86 2.10
N LYS A 154 2.26 -9.32 1.40
CA LYS A 154 3.01 -8.49 0.44
C LYS A 154 2.11 -8.03 -0.70
N SER A 155 1.25 -8.89 -1.24
CA SER A 155 0.26 -8.52 -2.26
C SER A 155 -0.67 -7.40 -1.77
N LEU A 156 -1.24 -7.53 -0.58
CA LEU A 156 -2.12 -6.54 0.04
C LEU A 156 -1.38 -5.23 0.32
N VAL A 157 -0.22 -5.31 0.99
CA VAL A 157 0.58 -4.13 1.39
C VAL A 157 1.05 -3.34 0.19
N ASN A 158 1.53 -4.01 -0.87
CA ASN A 158 1.98 -3.37 -2.09
C ASN A 158 0.81 -2.72 -2.85
N SER A 159 -0.34 -3.41 -2.95
CA SER A 159 -1.53 -2.84 -3.59
C SER A 159 -2.01 -1.59 -2.86
N LEU A 160 -2.12 -1.63 -1.55
CA LEU A 160 -2.51 -0.48 -0.75
C LEU A 160 -1.45 0.62 -0.82
N GLY A 161 -0.17 0.27 -0.63
CA GLY A 161 0.93 1.23 -0.64
C GLY A 161 1.04 2.00 -1.93
N TYR A 162 0.93 1.31 -3.09
CA TYR A 162 0.98 1.93 -4.41
C TYR A 162 -0.15 2.94 -4.62
N ASN A 163 -1.38 2.53 -4.36
CA ASN A 163 -2.57 3.33 -4.66
C ASN A 163 -2.77 4.51 -3.69
N PHE A 164 -2.17 4.45 -2.50
CA PHE A 164 -2.18 5.55 -1.53
C PHE A 164 -0.88 6.36 -1.50
N GLY A 165 0.15 5.96 -2.27
CA GLY A 165 1.43 6.64 -2.31
C GLY A 165 2.18 6.64 -0.97
N VAL A 166 2.07 5.56 -0.19
CA VAL A 166 2.71 5.43 1.13
C VAL A 166 3.78 4.36 1.13
N SER A 167 4.77 4.48 2.01
CA SER A 167 5.82 3.47 2.17
C SER A 167 5.47 2.41 3.22
N LYS A 168 4.40 2.60 4.00
CA LYS A 168 4.03 1.74 5.12
C LYS A 168 2.54 1.49 5.18
N VAL A 169 2.17 0.26 5.56
CA VAL A 169 0.79 -0.12 5.88
C VAL A 169 0.77 -0.76 7.28
N TYR A 170 0.06 -0.14 8.21
CA TYR A 170 -0.16 -0.68 9.54
C TYR A 170 -1.47 -1.46 9.56
N ILE A 171 -1.38 -2.75 9.83
CA ILE A 171 -2.53 -3.67 9.82
C ILE A 171 -2.88 -4.05 11.26
N THR A 172 -4.14 -3.86 11.63
CA THR A 172 -4.72 -4.35 12.88
C THR A 172 -5.88 -5.31 12.60
N ILE A 173 -6.18 -6.15 13.58
CA ILE A 173 -7.32 -7.07 13.57
C ILE A 173 -8.18 -6.73 14.78
N ASN A 174 -9.37 -6.17 14.53
CA ASN A 174 -10.26 -5.64 15.59
C ASN A 174 -9.55 -4.69 16.58
N GLY A 175 -8.65 -3.85 16.03
CA GLY A 175 -7.88 -2.87 16.81
C GLY A 175 -6.58 -3.40 17.42
N GLU A 176 -6.36 -4.71 17.43
CA GLU A 176 -5.13 -5.32 17.97
C GLU A 176 -4.07 -5.44 16.87
N SER A 177 -2.79 -5.37 17.25
CA SER A 177 -1.67 -5.56 16.31
C SER A 177 -1.74 -6.92 15.62
N TYR A 178 -1.34 -6.96 14.35
CA TYR A 178 -1.37 -8.18 13.55
C TYR A 178 -0.61 -9.33 14.23
N SER A 179 -1.29 -10.47 14.42
CA SER A 179 -0.72 -11.69 14.96
C SER A 179 -1.45 -12.92 14.41
N SER A 180 -0.78 -13.75 13.63
CA SER A 180 -1.35 -14.96 13.01
C SER A 180 -0.82 -16.26 13.59
N GLY A 181 0.19 -16.21 14.44
CA GLY A 181 0.96 -17.36 14.91
C GLY A 181 2.20 -17.66 14.06
N HIS A 182 2.26 -17.19 12.81
CA HIS A 182 3.47 -17.23 11.98
C HIS A 182 4.18 -15.88 11.94
N ILE A 183 3.41 -14.79 11.87
CA ILE A 183 3.88 -13.42 11.83
C ILE A 183 3.30 -12.68 13.01
N LEU A 184 4.15 -12.01 13.78
CA LEU A 184 3.80 -11.17 14.91
C LEU A 184 4.31 -9.76 14.65
N LYS A 185 3.43 -8.77 14.73
CA LYS A 185 3.78 -7.35 14.70
C LYS A 185 3.64 -6.72 16.07
N GLY A 186 4.62 -5.92 16.44
CA GLY A 186 4.55 -5.11 17.65
C GLY A 186 3.56 -3.96 17.51
N GLU A 187 3.28 -3.29 18.63
CA GLU A 187 2.45 -2.08 18.63
C GLU A 187 3.07 -1.03 17.68
N LYS A 188 2.25 -0.52 16.76
CA LYS A 188 2.64 0.46 15.72
C LYS A 188 3.71 -0.03 14.74
N GLU A 189 4.01 -1.32 14.72
CA GLU A 189 4.94 -1.90 13.76
C GLU A 189 4.22 -2.18 12.43
N ALA A 190 4.43 -1.29 11.45
CA ALA A 190 3.84 -1.39 10.13
C ALA A 190 4.59 -2.38 9.22
N PHE A 191 3.90 -2.87 8.20
CA PHE A 191 4.52 -3.55 7.06
C PHE A 191 5.09 -2.51 6.11
N SER A 192 6.31 -2.75 5.61
CA SER A 192 6.92 -1.91 4.57
C SER A 192 6.44 -2.35 3.20
N VAL A 193 6.16 -1.37 2.36
CA VAL A 193 5.93 -1.59 0.93
C VAL A 193 7.24 -1.99 0.27
N ASP A 194 7.19 -3.01 -0.59
CA ASP A 194 8.36 -3.56 -1.28
C ASP A 194 7.96 -4.04 -2.68
N TYR A 195 8.40 -3.29 -3.70
CA TYR A 195 8.12 -3.59 -5.10
C TYR A 195 9.26 -4.37 -5.79
N ASP A 196 10.31 -4.73 -5.05
CA ASP A 196 11.44 -5.45 -5.61
C ASP A 196 11.00 -6.80 -6.17
N ASN A 197 11.47 -7.09 -7.40
CA ASN A 197 11.15 -8.30 -8.15
C ASN A 197 9.64 -8.46 -8.49
N CYS A 198 8.85 -7.39 -8.43
CA CYS A 198 7.50 -7.40 -8.96
C CYS A 198 7.53 -7.21 -10.49
N VAL A 199 6.80 -8.03 -11.22
CA VAL A 199 6.74 -7.98 -12.68
C VAL A 199 5.31 -7.69 -13.16
N GLU A 200 5.18 -7.08 -14.32
CA GLU A 200 3.88 -6.88 -14.95
C GLU A 200 3.30 -8.22 -15.41
N TYR A 201 2.00 -8.42 -15.14
CA TYR A 201 1.26 -9.64 -15.51
C TYR A 201 0.95 -9.67 -16.99
#